data_d367b7cddc21db29fb12ca74b6c948ff
#
_entry.id   d367b7cddc21db29fb12ca74b6c948ff
#
_cell.length_a   1.000
_cell.length_b   1.000
_cell.length_c   1.000
_cell.angle_alpha   90.00
_cell.angle_beta   90.00
_cell.angle_gamma   90.00
#
_symmetry.space_group_name_H-M   'P 1'
#
loop_
_entity.id
_entity.type
_entity.pdbx_description
1 polymer ?
#
loop_
_entity_poly.entity_id
_entity_poly.type
_entity_poly.pdbx_seq_one_letter_code
_entity_poly.pdbx_strand_id
1 'polypeptide(L)'
;MRPDLSLHTLNPSQSPLMRKIESQMIAAVNNSVNWKSANTRVEFIEENNTSKVYLHDNHIATVGDDFMEIFDGGWQSVTTKSRLNSLINAFCNGVTDGIFQKDFQWYIRDNNVTQDFVNGYIFA
;
A
#
# COMPACT_ATOMS: atom_id res chain seq x y z
N MET A 1 -14.45 -0.19 -0.96
CA MET A 1 -13.17 0.24 -0.39
C MET A 1 -12.21 0.83 -1.40
N ARG A 2 -12.04 0.22 -2.57
CA ARG A 2 -11.15 0.81 -3.57
C ARG A 2 -11.73 2.09 -4.13
N PRO A 3 -11.06 3.24 -3.96
CA PRO A 3 -11.50 4.49 -4.57
C PRO A 3 -11.27 4.44 -6.09
N ASP A 4 -11.94 5.33 -6.79
CA ASP A 4 -11.72 5.50 -8.21
C ASP A 4 -10.36 6.15 -8.42
N LEU A 5 -9.39 5.40 -8.92
CA LEU A 5 -8.04 5.90 -9.11
C LEU A 5 -7.94 7.01 -10.14
N SER A 6 -8.91 7.13 -11.03
CA SER A 6 -8.88 8.24 -12.00
C SER A 6 -8.99 9.58 -11.31
N LEU A 7 -9.67 9.65 -10.17
CA LEU A 7 -9.75 10.90 -9.40
C LEU A 7 -8.42 11.22 -8.74
N HIS A 8 -7.69 10.21 -8.28
CA HIS A 8 -6.40 10.42 -7.65
C HIS A 8 -5.35 10.85 -8.67
N THR A 9 -5.36 10.24 -9.85
CA THR A 9 -4.37 10.55 -10.88
C THR A 9 -4.57 11.93 -11.50
N LEU A 10 -5.74 12.53 -11.31
CA LEU A 10 -6.03 13.85 -11.85
C LEU A 10 -5.49 14.98 -10.99
N ASN A 11 -4.88 14.68 -9.86
CA ASN A 11 -4.32 15.70 -9.00
C ASN A 11 -2.79 15.65 -9.04
N PRO A 12 -2.17 16.33 -10.02
CA PRO A 12 -0.71 16.29 -10.17
C PRO A 12 0.03 16.94 -9.00
N SER A 13 -0.63 17.79 -8.22
CA SER A 13 0.03 18.43 -7.09
C SER A 13 0.39 17.44 -5.98
N GLN A 14 -0.21 16.26 -5.98
CA GLN A 14 0.11 15.21 -5.02
C GLN A 14 1.23 14.29 -5.51
N SER A 15 1.51 14.29 -6.80
CA SER A 15 2.44 13.34 -7.38
C SER A 15 3.92 13.61 -7.10
N PRO A 16 4.39 14.85 -6.77
CA PRO A 16 5.82 15.05 -6.51
C PRO A 16 6.37 14.16 -5.39
N LEU A 17 5.52 13.71 -4.47
CA LEU A 17 5.95 12.85 -3.37
C LEU A 17 5.82 11.36 -3.68
N MET A 18 5.19 11.01 -4.82
CA MET A 18 5.02 9.62 -5.20
C MET A 18 6.09 9.21 -6.19
N ARG A 19 6.79 8.12 -5.88
CA ARG A 19 7.80 7.57 -6.76
C ARG A 19 7.15 6.90 -7.96
N LYS A 20 7.84 6.96 -9.11
CA LYS A 20 7.33 6.34 -10.34
C LYS A 20 7.01 4.86 -10.15
N ILE A 21 7.89 4.12 -9.46
CA ILE A 21 7.66 2.70 -9.21
C ILE A 21 6.39 2.47 -8.40
N GLU A 22 6.05 3.39 -7.50
CA GLU A 22 4.82 3.29 -6.70
C GLU A 22 3.58 3.56 -7.54
N SER A 23 3.64 4.52 -8.47
CA SER A 23 2.55 4.74 -9.42
C SER A 23 2.30 3.50 -10.28
N GLN A 24 3.36 2.85 -10.74
CA GLN A 24 3.25 1.63 -11.54
C GLN A 24 2.70 0.46 -10.73
N MET A 25 3.14 0.33 -9.48
CA MET A 25 2.64 -0.68 -8.54
C MET A 25 1.13 -0.53 -8.33
N ILE A 26 0.70 0.70 -8.06
CA ILE A 26 -0.72 1.01 -7.84
C ILE A 26 -1.54 0.70 -9.09
N ALA A 27 -1.04 1.07 -10.27
CA ALA A 27 -1.72 0.76 -11.53
C ALA A 27 -1.88 -0.75 -11.73
N ALA A 28 -0.85 -1.53 -11.41
CA ALA A 28 -0.92 -2.99 -11.52
C ALA A 28 -1.96 -3.58 -10.58
N VAL A 29 -2.01 -3.12 -9.33
CA VAL A 29 -3.02 -3.56 -8.37
C VAL A 29 -4.42 -3.20 -8.87
N ASN A 30 -4.59 -1.96 -9.32
CA ASN A 30 -5.89 -1.48 -9.78
C ASN A 30 -6.39 -2.24 -11.02
N ASN A 31 -5.49 -2.63 -11.89
CA ASN A 31 -5.83 -3.34 -13.13
C ASN A 31 -5.83 -4.86 -12.98
N SER A 32 -5.54 -5.38 -11.79
CA SER A 32 -5.54 -6.82 -11.50
C SER A 32 -4.60 -7.58 -12.44
N VAL A 33 -3.37 -7.07 -12.58
CA VAL A 33 -2.36 -7.68 -13.43
C VAL A 33 -1.07 -7.93 -12.66
N ASN A 34 -0.30 -8.90 -13.11
CA ASN A 34 1.03 -9.13 -12.60
C ASN A 34 1.99 -8.07 -13.15
N TRP A 35 2.91 -7.64 -12.29
CA TRP A 35 3.88 -6.61 -12.67
C TRP A 35 5.11 -6.73 -11.78
N LYS A 36 6.26 -6.37 -12.32
CA LYS A 36 7.50 -6.34 -11.57
C LYS A 36 8.41 -5.24 -12.10
N SER A 37 9.04 -4.52 -11.18
CA SER A 37 10.09 -3.55 -11.51
C SER A 37 11.05 -3.46 -10.34
N ALA A 38 12.35 -3.60 -10.62
CA ALA A 38 13.41 -3.53 -9.61
C ALA A 38 13.08 -4.43 -8.40
N ASN A 39 12.87 -3.82 -7.23
CA ASN A 39 12.66 -4.55 -5.98
C ASN A 39 11.18 -4.77 -5.63
N THR A 40 10.25 -4.36 -6.49
CA THR A 40 8.82 -4.37 -6.19
C THR A 40 8.07 -5.19 -7.22
N ARG A 41 7.14 -6.03 -6.78
CA ARG A 41 6.28 -6.76 -7.71
C ARG A 41 4.87 -6.91 -7.17
N VAL A 42 3.94 -7.10 -8.09
CA VAL A 42 2.53 -7.35 -7.81
C VAL A 42 2.16 -8.68 -8.44
N GLU A 43 1.48 -9.51 -7.68
CA GLU A 43 0.96 -10.79 -8.14
C GLU A 43 -0.54 -10.80 -7.93
N PHE A 44 -1.29 -10.93 -9.04
CA PHE A 44 -2.74 -11.04 -8.95
C PHE A 44 -3.14 -12.50 -8.73
N ILE A 45 -3.94 -12.74 -7.69
CA ILE A 45 -4.43 -14.07 -7.34
C ILE A 45 -5.88 -14.16 -7.80
N GLU A 46 -6.08 -14.83 -8.91
CA GLU A 46 -7.39 -14.87 -9.57
C GLU A 46 -8.43 -15.59 -8.71
N GLU A 47 -8.03 -16.63 -7.97
CA GLU A 47 -8.92 -17.47 -7.19
C GLU A 47 -9.73 -16.68 -6.15
N ASN A 48 -9.13 -15.66 -5.57
CA ASN A 48 -9.81 -14.85 -4.55
C ASN A 48 -9.87 -13.37 -4.90
N ASN A 49 -9.49 -13.01 -6.12
CA ASN A 49 -9.57 -11.63 -6.62
C ASN A 49 -8.81 -10.65 -5.73
N THR A 50 -7.59 -11.02 -5.34
CA THR A 50 -6.72 -10.15 -4.55
C THR A 50 -5.38 -9.94 -5.27
N SER A 51 -4.72 -8.83 -4.93
CA SER A 51 -3.36 -8.56 -5.39
C SER A 51 -2.41 -8.62 -4.22
N LYS A 52 -1.34 -9.40 -4.35
CA LYS A 52 -0.28 -9.44 -3.36
C LYS A 52 0.87 -8.56 -3.82
N VAL A 53 1.40 -7.76 -2.90
CA VAL A 53 2.50 -6.85 -3.18
C VAL A 53 3.73 -7.32 -2.40
N TYR A 54 4.87 -7.35 -3.10
CA TYR A 54 6.13 -7.81 -2.54
C TYR A 54 7.21 -6.74 -2.69
N LEU A 55 8.04 -6.61 -1.69
CA LEU A 55 9.25 -5.78 -1.72
C LEU A 55 10.43 -6.69 -1.37
N HIS A 56 11.44 -6.76 -2.26
CA HIS A 56 12.54 -7.72 -2.13
C HIS A 56 12.04 -9.14 -1.89
N ASP A 57 10.98 -9.53 -2.61
CA ASP A 57 10.33 -10.83 -2.51
C ASP A 57 9.67 -11.11 -1.16
N ASN A 58 9.58 -10.11 -0.29
CA ASN A 58 8.85 -10.22 0.97
C ASN A 58 7.45 -9.65 0.81
N HIS A 59 6.45 -10.42 1.23
CA HIS A 59 5.04 -9.99 1.16
C HIS A 59 4.81 -8.83 2.11
N ILE A 60 4.33 -7.69 1.59
CA ILE A 60 4.05 -6.50 2.39
C ILE A 60 2.58 -6.09 2.39
N ALA A 61 1.79 -6.53 1.40
CA ALA A 61 0.37 -6.17 1.36
C ALA A 61 -0.43 -7.18 0.56
N THR A 62 -1.70 -7.31 0.92
CA THR A 62 -2.73 -7.98 0.12
C THR A 62 -3.89 -7.02 -0.04
N VAL A 63 -4.26 -6.72 -1.27
CA VAL A 63 -5.31 -5.75 -1.59
C VAL A 63 -6.48 -6.48 -2.22
N GLY A 64 -7.64 -6.44 -1.56
CA GLY A 64 -8.90 -6.94 -2.09
C GLY A 64 -9.84 -5.79 -2.44
N ASP A 65 -11.07 -6.12 -2.82
CA ASP A 65 -12.04 -5.09 -3.22
C ASP A 65 -12.50 -4.22 -2.06
N ASP A 66 -12.54 -4.78 -0.85
CA ASP A 66 -13.06 -4.08 0.32
C ASP A 66 -12.11 -4.14 1.53
N PHE A 67 -10.86 -4.51 1.32
CA PHE A 67 -9.88 -4.54 2.41
C PHE A 67 -8.46 -4.42 1.88
N MET A 68 -7.55 -4.05 2.79
CA MET A 68 -6.11 -4.15 2.54
C MET A 68 -5.43 -4.64 3.81
N GLU A 69 -4.67 -5.71 3.69
CA GLU A 69 -3.88 -6.29 4.77
C GLU A 69 -2.41 -5.92 4.57
N ILE A 70 -1.73 -5.51 5.64
CA ILE A 70 -0.36 -5.02 5.54
C ILE A 70 0.61 -5.77 6.44
N PHE A 71 1.87 -5.81 6.00
CA PHE A 71 2.98 -6.45 6.71
C PHE A 71 4.25 -5.62 6.51
N ASP A 72 5.20 -5.74 7.43
CA ASP A 72 6.49 -5.05 7.27
C ASP A 72 7.50 -5.85 6.43
N GLY A 73 7.16 -7.08 6.07
CA GLY A 73 8.06 -7.93 5.29
C GLY A 73 9.29 -8.40 6.07
N GLY A 74 9.27 -8.25 7.39
CA GLY A 74 10.40 -8.60 8.24
C GLY A 74 11.43 -7.47 8.39
N TRP A 75 11.20 -6.31 7.78
CA TRP A 75 12.14 -5.19 7.82
C TRP A 75 11.39 -3.85 7.76
N GLN A 76 11.44 -3.09 8.85
CA GLN A 76 10.77 -1.80 8.94
C GLN A 76 11.65 -0.70 8.35
N SER A 77 11.75 -0.66 7.03
CA SER A 77 12.57 0.31 6.31
C SER A 77 11.76 1.50 5.80
N VAL A 78 12.47 2.58 5.45
CA VAL A 78 11.86 3.75 4.80
C VAL A 78 11.16 3.34 3.51
N THR A 79 11.76 2.44 2.73
CA THR A 79 11.19 1.99 1.47
C THR A 79 9.90 1.20 1.71
N THR A 80 9.89 0.29 2.68
CA THR A 80 8.67 -0.45 3.03
C THR A 80 7.55 0.51 3.41
N LYS A 81 7.84 1.47 4.29
CA LYS A 81 6.86 2.45 4.72
C LYS A 81 6.33 3.28 3.55
N SER A 82 7.21 3.68 2.63
CA SER A 82 6.81 4.44 1.45
C SER A 82 5.86 3.63 0.56
N ARG A 83 6.18 2.36 0.31
CA ARG A 83 5.31 1.48 -0.49
C ARG A 83 3.94 1.32 0.18
N LEU A 84 3.93 1.06 1.49
CA LEU A 84 2.67 0.88 2.23
C LEU A 84 1.82 2.14 2.22
N ASN A 85 2.43 3.30 2.45
CA ASN A 85 1.67 4.56 2.44
C ASN A 85 1.13 4.90 1.06
N SER A 86 1.85 4.58 -0.01
CA SER A 86 1.32 4.81 -1.36
C SER A 86 0.10 3.92 -1.64
N LEU A 87 0.13 2.67 -1.17
CA LEU A 87 -1.04 1.77 -1.30
C LEU A 87 -2.21 2.26 -0.44
N ILE A 88 -1.94 2.70 0.78
CA ILE A 88 -2.98 3.23 1.66
C ILE A 88 -3.63 4.48 1.05
N ASN A 89 -2.82 5.38 0.50
CA ASN A 89 -3.35 6.57 -0.16
C ASN A 89 -4.23 6.21 -1.37
N ALA A 90 -3.89 5.16 -2.09
CA ALA A 90 -4.62 4.76 -3.29
C ALA A 90 -5.89 3.98 -3.00
N PHE A 91 -5.88 3.10 -1.98
CA PHE A 91 -6.94 2.13 -1.76
C PHE A 91 -7.68 2.28 -0.44
N CYS A 92 -7.21 3.15 0.43
CA CYS A 92 -7.87 3.54 1.67
C CYS A 92 -8.06 5.06 1.66
N ASN A 93 -8.19 5.67 2.83
CA ASN A 93 -8.30 7.13 2.92
C ASN A 93 -6.98 7.71 3.44
N GLY A 94 -6.17 8.24 2.56
CA GLY A 94 -4.85 8.77 2.91
C GLY A 94 -4.87 9.96 3.86
N VAL A 95 -6.04 10.60 4.07
CA VAL A 95 -6.17 11.69 5.03
C VAL A 95 -6.23 11.16 6.45
N THR A 96 -6.89 10.02 6.66
CA THR A 96 -7.14 9.46 7.99
C THR A 96 -6.32 8.21 8.28
N ASP A 97 -5.71 7.61 7.26
CA ASP A 97 -5.03 6.32 7.35
C ASP A 97 -3.58 6.44 6.93
N GLY A 98 -2.71 5.68 7.54
CA GLY A 98 -1.31 5.66 7.15
C GLY A 98 -0.43 4.91 8.13
N ILE A 99 0.84 4.81 7.77
CA ILE A 99 1.89 4.25 8.61
C ILE A 99 2.87 5.38 8.90
N PHE A 100 3.24 5.55 10.16
CA PHE A 100 4.25 6.53 10.51
C PHE A 100 5.19 5.99 11.57
N GLN A 101 6.31 6.66 11.73
CA GLN A 101 7.34 6.29 12.70
C GLN A 101 7.52 7.43 13.68
N LYS A 102 7.61 7.07 14.97
CA LYS A 102 7.91 8.01 16.04
C LYS A 102 8.76 7.29 17.08
N ASP A 103 9.86 7.90 17.50
CA ASP A 103 10.76 7.34 18.49
C ASP A 103 11.21 5.92 18.12
N PHE A 104 11.54 5.72 16.83
CA PHE A 104 12.03 4.45 16.26
C PHE A 104 11.00 3.33 16.27
N GLN A 105 9.72 3.64 16.50
CA GLN A 105 8.65 2.66 16.49
C GLN A 105 7.63 2.99 15.40
N TRP A 106 7.14 1.96 14.71
CA TRP A 106 6.10 2.12 13.70
C TRP A 106 4.72 2.07 14.33
N TYR A 107 3.84 2.93 13.78
CA TYR A 107 2.43 3.01 14.19
C TYR A 107 1.53 2.95 12.97
N ILE A 108 0.31 2.46 13.20
CA ILE A 108 -0.77 2.47 12.22
C ILE A 108 -1.76 3.53 12.64
N ARG A 109 -2.20 4.35 11.69
CA ARG A 109 -3.35 5.22 11.86
C ARG A 109 -4.46 4.73 10.94
N ASP A 110 -5.61 4.43 11.52
CA ASP A 110 -6.79 3.96 10.81
C ASP A 110 -7.98 4.77 11.30
N ASN A 111 -8.63 5.49 10.41
CA ASN A 111 -9.74 6.38 10.72
C ASN A 111 -9.37 7.36 11.84
N ASN A 112 -8.16 7.92 11.77
CA ASN A 112 -7.56 8.85 12.75
C ASN A 112 -7.28 8.23 14.12
N VAL A 113 -7.37 6.94 14.28
CA VAL A 113 -7.02 6.25 15.53
C VAL A 113 -5.65 5.61 15.37
N THR A 114 -4.74 5.94 16.27
CA THR A 114 -3.36 5.45 16.24
C THR A 114 -3.21 4.22 17.13
N GLN A 115 -2.48 3.23 16.62
CA GLN A 115 -2.09 2.05 17.38
C GLN A 115 -0.70 1.58 16.95
N ASP A 116 -0.12 0.67 17.71
CA ASP A 116 1.15 0.06 17.35
C ASP A 116 0.99 -0.71 16.05
N PHE A 117 2.06 -0.71 15.25
CA PHE A 117 2.08 -1.53 14.02
C PHE A 117 2.02 -3.01 14.39
N VAL A 118 1.16 -3.74 13.70
CA VAL A 118 1.12 -5.20 13.78
C VAL A 118 1.06 -5.78 12.37
N ASN A 119 1.80 -6.87 12.13
CA ASN A 119 1.73 -7.58 10.87
C ASN A 119 0.36 -8.22 10.71
N GLY A 120 -0.19 -8.12 9.51
CA GLY A 120 -1.53 -8.65 9.24
C GLY A 120 -2.65 -7.71 9.63
N TYR A 121 -2.35 -6.44 9.89
CA TYR A 121 -3.41 -5.46 10.15
C TYR A 121 -4.26 -5.25 8.91
N ILE A 122 -5.57 -5.17 9.10
CA ILE A 122 -6.52 -5.03 8.00
C ILE A 122 -7.23 -3.69 8.08
N PHE A 123 -7.10 -2.89 7.01
CA PHE A 123 -7.96 -1.73 6.77
C PHE A 123 -9.21 -2.24 6.03
N ALA A 124 -10.37 -1.99 6.58
CA ALA A 124 -11.62 -2.49 6.00
C ALA A 124 -12.70 -1.40 5.90
#